data_ec2865203fb6563d29338fadf8e6d06b
#
_entry.id   ec2865203fb6563d29338fadf8e6d06b
#
_cell.length_a   1.000
_cell.length_b   1.000
_cell.length_c   1.000
_cell.angle_alpha   90.00
_cell.angle_beta   90.00
_cell.angle_gamma   90.00
#
_symmetry.space_group_name_H-M   'P 1'
#
loop_
_entity.id
_entity.type
_entity.pdbx_description
1 polymer ?
#
loop_
_entity_poly.entity_id
_entity_poly.type
_entity_poly.pdbx_seq_one_letter_code
_entity_poly.pdbx_strand_id
1 'polypeptide(L)'
;MYVIASFENFKGTSYHVLDVLSFHFNGSKGTCVIVGGIPPILEPFLKDWANKNDIHLVQCTKDDFKDLDMLFGDISVIIFGMNTFLLKKSLELSLRYYIIKEE
;
A
#
# COMPACT_ATOMS: atom_id res chain seq x y z
N MET A 1 -6.25 -4.16 -10.82
CA MET A 1 -5.70 -2.99 -10.16
C MET A 1 -4.81 -3.42 -9.00
N TYR A 2 -3.64 -2.81 -8.91
CA TYR A 2 -2.70 -3.06 -7.81
C TYR A 2 -2.42 -1.76 -7.08
N VAL A 3 -2.54 -1.80 -5.76
CA VAL A 3 -2.11 -0.71 -4.90
C VAL A 3 -0.99 -1.23 -4.02
N ILE A 4 0.16 -0.59 -4.09
CA ILE A 4 1.33 -0.95 -3.30
C ILE A 4 1.43 0.06 -2.16
N ALA A 5 1.45 -0.42 -0.93
CA ALA A 5 1.47 0.44 0.23
C ALA A 5 2.61 0.10 1.18
N SER A 6 3.07 1.08 1.92
CA SER A 6 4.09 0.92 2.95
C SER A 6 3.69 1.75 4.18
N PHE A 7 3.88 1.16 5.36
CA PHE A 7 3.58 1.81 6.64
C PHE A 7 4.82 2.03 7.50
N GLU A 8 6.00 1.93 6.91
CA GLU A 8 7.26 2.13 7.63
C GLU A 8 7.30 3.55 8.21
N ASN A 9 7.53 3.64 9.52
CA ASN A 9 7.57 4.91 10.26
C ASN A 9 6.25 5.70 10.28
N PHE A 10 5.13 5.08 9.92
CA PHE A 10 3.84 5.74 9.95
C PHE A 10 3.27 5.78 11.38
N LYS A 11 2.80 6.96 11.79
CA LYS A 11 2.22 7.20 13.13
C LYS A 11 0.79 7.72 13.08
N GLY A 12 0.16 7.67 11.92
CA GLY A 12 -1.21 8.13 11.75
C GLY A 12 -2.26 7.16 12.28
N THR A 13 -3.52 7.50 12.06
CA THR A 13 -4.65 6.69 12.53
C THR A 13 -5.01 5.61 11.51
N SER A 14 -5.61 4.51 12.00
CA SER A 14 -6.10 3.46 11.13
C SER A 14 -7.20 3.96 10.20
N TYR A 15 -8.07 4.83 10.67
CA TYR A 15 -9.15 5.39 9.86
C TYR A 15 -8.61 6.17 8.66
N HIS A 16 -7.58 6.95 8.87
CA HIS A 16 -6.96 7.71 7.79
C HIS A 16 -6.39 6.78 6.70
N VAL A 17 -5.71 5.72 7.11
CA VAL A 17 -5.17 4.72 6.19
C VAL A 17 -6.29 4.09 5.36
N LEU A 18 -7.35 3.65 6.01
CA LEU A 18 -8.45 2.98 5.33
C LEU A 18 -9.19 3.92 4.38
N ASP A 19 -9.35 5.19 4.76
CA ASP A 19 -9.98 6.20 3.90
C ASP A 19 -9.15 6.43 2.63
N VAL A 20 -7.84 6.55 2.76
CA VAL A 20 -6.95 6.74 1.61
C VAL A 20 -6.99 5.54 0.68
N LEU A 21 -6.90 4.33 1.22
CA LEU A 21 -6.95 3.11 0.43
C LEU A 21 -8.30 2.96 -0.28
N SER A 22 -9.39 3.22 0.42
CA SER A 22 -10.74 3.17 -0.15
C SER A 22 -10.89 4.16 -1.30
N PHE A 23 -10.35 5.35 -1.14
CA PHE A 23 -10.37 6.37 -2.19
C PHE A 23 -9.66 5.89 -3.46
N HIS A 24 -8.49 5.28 -3.30
CA HIS A 24 -7.72 4.81 -4.44
C HIS A 24 -8.34 3.61 -5.14
N PHE A 25 -8.96 2.70 -4.40
CA PHE A 25 -9.68 1.58 -5.01
C PHE A 25 -11.01 2.01 -5.61
N ASN A 26 -11.66 3.01 -5.02
CA ASN A 26 -12.92 3.59 -5.51
C ASN A 26 -13.97 2.54 -5.88
N GLY A 27 -14.16 1.54 -5.01
CA GLY A 27 -15.10 0.46 -5.22
C GLY A 27 -14.63 -0.64 -6.16
N SER A 28 -13.46 -0.50 -6.76
CA SER A 28 -12.88 -1.53 -7.63
C SER A 28 -12.30 -2.66 -6.79
N LYS A 29 -12.33 -3.86 -7.36
CA LYS A 29 -11.64 -5.02 -6.80
C LYS A 29 -10.17 -4.99 -7.22
N GLY A 30 -9.31 -5.61 -6.44
CA GLY A 30 -7.91 -5.68 -6.81
C GLY A 30 -7.04 -6.27 -5.71
N THR A 31 -5.75 -6.01 -5.80
CA THR A 31 -4.77 -6.50 -4.84
C THR A 31 -4.07 -5.32 -4.17
N CYS A 32 -3.99 -5.36 -2.85
CA CYS A 32 -3.21 -4.43 -2.07
C CYS A 32 -1.95 -5.14 -1.58
N VAL A 33 -0.80 -4.68 -2.04
CA VAL A 33 0.50 -5.25 -1.67
C VAL A 33 1.15 -4.36 -0.62
N ILE A 34 1.43 -4.94 0.55
CA ILE A 34 2.09 -4.21 1.64
C ILE A 34 3.56 -4.57 1.64
N VAL A 35 4.41 -3.59 1.45
CA VAL A 35 5.87 -3.76 1.46
C VAL A 35 6.38 -3.46 2.87
N GLY A 36 6.92 -4.47 3.52
CA GLY A 36 7.43 -4.36 4.89
C GLY A 36 6.40 -4.77 5.93
N GLY A 37 6.52 -4.21 7.13
CA GLY A 37 5.65 -4.57 8.24
C GLY A 37 4.33 -3.82 8.24
N ILE A 38 3.33 -4.40 8.88
CA ILE A 38 2.05 -3.76 9.16
C ILE A 38 2.03 -3.45 10.66
N PRO A 39 1.76 -2.19 11.07
CA PRO A 39 1.64 -1.88 12.50
C PRO A 39 0.59 -2.77 13.16
N PRO A 40 0.88 -3.36 14.34
CA PRO A 40 -0.05 -4.30 14.98
C PRO A 40 -1.45 -3.72 15.24
N ILE A 41 -1.54 -2.43 15.53
CA ILE A 41 -2.83 -1.76 15.75
C ILE A 41 -3.64 -1.69 14.46
N LEU A 42 -2.98 -1.50 13.34
CA LEU A 42 -3.62 -1.37 12.03
C LEU A 42 -4.04 -2.71 11.44
N GLU A 43 -3.30 -3.77 11.73
CA GLU A 43 -3.46 -5.07 11.08
C GLU A 43 -4.90 -5.61 11.08
N PRO A 44 -5.61 -5.68 12.22
CA PRO A 44 -6.99 -6.20 12.21
C PRO A 44 -7.95 -5.34 11.40
N PHE A 45 -7.79 -4.02 11.44
CA PHE A 45 -8.63 -3.10 10.65
C PHE A 45 -8.38 -3.26 9.16
N LEU A 46 -7.13 -3.43 8.78
CA LEU A 46 -6.74 -3.59 7.37
C LEU A 46 -7.28 -4.91 6.80
N LYS A 47 -7.17 -5.99 7.55
CA LYS A 47 -7.70 -7.29 7.14
C LYS A 47 -9.21 -7.28 7.00
N ASP A 48 -9.91 -6.66 7.94
CA ASP A 48 -11.36 -6.55 7.89
C ASP A 48 -11.81 -5.70 6.69
N TRP A 49 -11.14 -4.58 6.47
CA TRP A 49 -11.41 -3.71 5.33
C TRP A 49 -11.21 -4.45 4.00
N ALA A 50 -10.12 -5.16 3.85
CA ALA A 50 -9.83 -5.90 2.62
C ALA A 50 -10.89 -6.97 2.36
N ASN A 51 -11.29 -7.70 3.40
CA ASN A 51 -12.32 -8.73 3.30
C ASN A 51 -13.67 -8.16 2.90
N LYS A 52 -14.08 -7.04 3.49
CA LYS A 52 -15.35 -6.39 3.19
C LYS A 52 -15.42 -5.80 1.79
N ASN A 53 -14.27 -5.40 1.24
CA ASN A 53 -14.19 -4.76 -0.06
C ASN A 53 -13.73 -5.70 -1.18
N ASP A 54 -13.60 -6.99 -0.86
CA ASP A 54 -13.18 -8.02 -1.81
C ASP A 54 -11.82 -7.69 -2.43
N ILE A 55 -10.90 -7.25 -1.59
CA ILE A 55 -9.54 -6.89 -1.96
C ILE A 55 -8.59 -7.96 -1.44
N HIS A 56 -7.72 -8.45 -2.32
CA HIS A 56 -6.70 -9.42 -1.94
C HIS A 56 -5.53 -8.69 -1.27
N LEU A 57 -5.28 -9.00 -0.01
CA LEU A 57 -4.22 -8.37 0.77
C LEU A 57 -3.00 -9.27 0.80
N VAL A 58 -1.88 -8.76 0.31
CA VAL A 58 -0.60 -9.48 0.26
C VAL A 58 0.45 -8.69 1.00
N GLN A 59 1.25 -9.35 1.83
CA GLN A 59 2.38 -8.73 2.50
C GLN A 59 3.67 -9.33 1.94
N CYS A 60 4.64 -8.48 1.62
CA CYS A 60 5.93 -8.92 1.12
C CYS A 60 7.08 -8.14 1.76
N THR A 61 8.29 -8.68 1.63
CA THR A 61 9.50 -8.00 2.07
C THR A 61 10.03 -7.09 0.96
N LYS A 62 11.02 -6.25 1.29
CA LYS A 62 11.69 -5.43 0.28
C LYS A 62 12.36 -6.27 -0.80
N ASP A 63 12.87 -7.45 -0.44
CA ASP A 63 13.51 -8.34 -1.42
C ASP A 63 12.49 -8.96 -2.38
N ASP A 64 11.33 -9.34 -1.87
CA ASP A 64 10.24 -9.85 -2.70
C ASP A 64 9.70 -8.77 -3.65
N PHE A 65 9.80 -7.52 -3.24
CA PHE A 65 9.36 -6.37 -4.04
C PHE A 65 10.16 -6.20 -5.33
N LYS A 66 11.36 -6.76 -5.42
CA LYS A 66 12.17 -6.69 -6.64
C LYS A 66 11.48 -7.34 -7.83
N ASP A 67 10.57 -8.28 -7.59
CA ASP A 67 9.84 -8.99 -8.63
C ASP A 67 8.61 -8.24 -9.12
N LEU A 68 8.39 -7.00 -8.68
CA LEU A 68 7.27 -6.17 -9.10
C LEU A 68 7.26 -5.84 -10.59
N ASP A 69 8.40 -5.96 -11.25
CA ASP A 69 8.48 -5.79 -12.70
C ASP A 69 7.57 -6.77 -13.46
N MET A 70 7.10 -7.81 -12.76
CA MET A 70 6.20 -8.82 -13.31
C MET A 70 4.71 -8.49 -13.12
N LEU A 71 4.40 -7.39 -12.45
CA LEU A 71 3.01 -6.95 -12.28
C LEU A 71 2.56 -6.17 -13.50
N PHE A 72 1.39 -6.51 -14.01
CA PHE A 72 0.82 -5.84 -15.17
C PHE A 72 -0.49 -5.14 -14.78
N GLY A 73 -0.78 -4.03 -15.47
CA GLY A 73 -2.01 -3.29 -15.28
C GLY A 73 -1.80 -2.00 -14.51
N ASP A 74 -2.89 -1.48 -13.95
CA ASP A 74 -2.86 -0.25 -13.15
C ASP A 74 -2.17 -0.48 -11.81
N ILE A 75 -1.09 0.24 -11.58
CA ILE A 75 -0.34 0.17 -10.33
C ILE A 75 -0.23 1.58 -9.76
N SER A 76 -0.65 1.73 -8.51
CA SER A 76 -0.46 2.95 -7.74
C SER A 76 0.31 2.65 -6.48
N VAL A 77 1.21 3.54 -6.09
CA VAL A 77 2.02 3.37 -4.88
C VAL A 77 1.60 4.41 -3.86
N ILE A 78 1.31 3.97 -2.63
CA ILE A 78 0.92 4.86 -1.54
C ILE A 78 1.91 4.65 -0.40
N ILE A 79 2.65 5.70 -0.06
CA ILE A 79 3.66 5.66 0.99
C ILE A 79 3.10 6.38 2.21
N PHE A 80 2.75 5.62 3.25
CA PHE A 80 2.33 6.18 4.53
C PHE A 80 3.56 6.39 5.40
N GLY A 81 3.91 7.64 5.61
CA GLY A 81 5.18 8.01 6.20
C GLY A 81 6.28 8.05 5.13
N MET A 82 7.52 8.03 5.54
CA MET A 82 8.64 8.09 4.60
C MET A 82 9.24 6.70 4.37
N ASN A 83 9.31 6.28 3.12
CA ASN A 83 10.00 5.07 2.72
C ASN A 83 10.84 5.37 1.47
N THR A 84 12.12 5.63 1.69
CA THR A 84 13.04 6.01 0.62
C THR A 84 13.20 4.91 -0.43
N PHE A 85 13.24 3.66 -0.01
CA PHE A 85 13.36 2.52 -0.92
C PHE A 85 12.18 2.46 -1.88
N LEU A 86 10.96 2.55 -1.36
CA LEU A 86 9.76 2.46 -2.18
C LEU A 86 9.61 3.66 -3.09
N LEU A 87 9.96 4.86 -2.61
CA LEU A 87 9.94 6.07 -3.43
C LEU A 87 10.91 5.94 -4.61
N LYS A 88 12.13 5.50 -4.33
CA LYS A 88 13.16 5.33 -5.37
C LYS A 88 12.73 4.29 -6.42
N LYS A 89 12.17 3.18 -5.97
CA LYS A 89 11.69 2.12 -6.87
C LYS A 89 10.53 2.61 -7.74
N SER A 90 9.63 3.41 -7.18
CA SER A 90 8.52 4.00 -7.92
C SER A 90 9.01 4.93 -9.03
N LEU A 91 10.04 5.72 -8.74
CA LEU A 91 10.65 6.62 -9.74
C LEU A 91 11.34 5.82 -10.85
N GLU A 92 12.06 4.76 -10.50
CA GLU A 92 12.74 3.89 -11.46
C GLU A 92 11.77 3.24 -12.44
N LEU A 93 10.61 2.81 -11.93
CA LEU A 93 9.59 2.12 -12.72
C LEU A 93 8.55 3.06 -13.32
N SER A 94 8.69 4.36 -13.12
CA SER A 94 7.74 5.38 -13.59
C SER A 94 6.31 5.13 -13.12
N LEU A 95 6.15 4.67 -11.89
CA LEU A 95 4.85 4.41 -11.29
C LEU A 95 4.29 5.67 -10.64
N ARG A 96 2.95 5.79 -10.64
CA ARG A 96 2.28 6.83 -9.87
C ARG A 96 2.48 6.56 -8.39
N TYR A 97 2.88 7.58 -7.63
CA TYR A 97 3.07 7.44 -6.19
C TYR A 97 2.48 8.62 -5.43
N TYR A 98 2.10 8.35 -4.20
CA TYR A 98 1.52 9.34 -3.29
C TYR A 98 2.18 9.19 -1.93
N ILE A 99 2.62 10.29 -1.36
CA ILE A 99 3.21 10.32 -0.01
C ILE A 99 2.19 10.92 0.93
N ILE A 100 1.72 10.12 1.88
CA ILE A 100 0.72 10.55 2.86
C ILE A 100 1.44 10.95 4.13
N LYS A 101 1.37 12.23 4.46
CA LYS A 101 1.99 12.76 5.66
C LYS A 101 1.11 12.53 6.88
N GLU A 102 1.75 12.37 8.02
CA GLU A 102 1.06 12.33 9.30
C GLU A 102 0.48 13.71 9.63
N GLU A 103 -0.68 13.70 10.24
CA GLU A 103 -1.25 14.92 10.81
C GLU A 103 -0.92 15.04 12.29
#